data_d37b7e27235f1a33c24a823cc2bbf1d0
#
_entry.id   d37b7e27235f1a33c24a823cc2bbf1d0
#
_cell.length_a   1.000
_cell.length_b   1.000
_cell.length_c   1.000
_cell.angle_alpha   90.00
_cell.angle_beta   90.00
_cell.angle_gamma   90.00
#
_symmetry.space_group_name_H-M   'P 1'
#
loop_
_entity.id
_entity.type
_entity.pdbx_description
1 polymer ?
#
loop_
_entity_poly.entity_id
_entity_poly.type
_entity_poly.pdbx_seq_one_letter_code
_entity_poly.pdbx_strand_id
1 'polypeptide(L)'
;MSQTVGKTRLAYSRTWHYVDVGTDSRSLGRLASSIALTLMGKNKPVYDPSTDCGDYVVAVGCHDLHTTGKKRFQKKYYTHTTRPGSLRTMTMDKMFEKWGGGEVLRRAVRGMLPKNRLRDKRLARLK
;
A
#
# COMPACT_ATOMS: atom_id res chain seq x y z
N MET A 1 -25.17 -22.29 -14.36
CA MET A 1 -25.21 -21.36 -13.21
C MET A 1 -24.52 -20.07 -13.60
N SER A 2 -25.16 -18.94 -13.41
CA SER A 2 -24.50 -17.66 -13.59
C SER A 2 -23.50 -17.43 -12.45
N GLN A 3 -22.25 -17.12 -12.80
CA GLN A 3 -21.26 -16.75 -11.82
C GLN A 3 -21.47 -15.30 -11.38
N THR A 4 -21.59 -15.08 -10.08
CA THR A 4 -21.73 -13.76 -9.47
C THR A 4 -20.36 -13.13 -9.15
N VAL A 5 -19.28 -13.70 -9.68
CA VAL A 5 -17.90 -13.25 -9.45
C VAL A 5 -17.52 -12.16 -10.45
N GLY A 6 -16.73 -11.21 -10.01
CA GLY A 6 -16.10 -10.18 -10.85
C GLY A 6 -17.01 -8.99 -11.11
N LYS A 7 -17.81 -9.00 -12.16
CA LYS A 7 -18.55 -7.82 -12.64
C LYS A 7 -19.93 -7.59 -12.01
N THR A 8 -20.21 -8.10 -10.82
CA THR A 8 -21.47 -7.88 -10.11
C THR A 8 -21.44 -6.61 -9.28
N ARG A 9 -22.62 -6.12 -8.86
CA ARG A 9 -22.72 -4.99 -7.92
C ARG A 9 -21.96 -5.23 -6.62
N LEU A 10 -21.93 -6.46 -6.13
CA LEU A 10 -21.19 -6.85 -4.91
C LEU A 10 -19.68 -6.66 -5.07
N ALA A 11 -19.13 -6.84 -6.25
CA ALA A 11 -17.72 -6.62 -6.52
C ALA A 11 -17.31 -5.16 -6.36
N TYR A 12 -18.23 -4.23 -6.58
CA TYR A 12 -18.00 -2.78 -6.48
C TYR A 12 -18.48 -2.16 -5.16
N SER A 13 -19.06 -2.95 -4.27
CA SER A 13 -19.34 -2.48 -2.90
C SER A 13 -18.05 -2.34 -2.13
N ARG A 14 -17.82 -1.19 -1.51
CA ARG A 14 -16.56 -0.86 -0.83
C ARG A 14 -16.80 -0.56 0.63
N THR A 15 -16.05 -1.23 1.48
CA THR A 15 -16.03 -0.99 2.92
C THR A 15 -14.84 -0.11 3.28
N TRP A 16 -15.00 0.73 4.28
CA TRP A 16 -13.92 1.53 4.83
C TRP A 16 -13.28 0.81 6.01
N HIS A 17 -11.98 0.58 5.93
CA HIS A 17 -11.17 -0.01 6.99
C HIS A 17 -10.33 1.07 7.65
N TYR A 18 -10.34 1.09 8.96
CA TYR A 18 -9.53 1.98 9.77
C TYR A 18 -8.36 1.20 10.39
N VAL A 19 -7.16 1.70 10.24
CA VAL A 19 -5.93 1.10 10.79
C VAL A 19 -5.18 2.15 11.58
N ASP A 20 -5.05 1.92 12.88
CA ASP A 20 -4.19 2.73 13.74
C ASP A 20 -2.80 2.10 13.77
N VAL A 21 -1.87 2.73 13.06
CA VAL A 21 -0.49 2.23 12.92
C VAL A 21 0.29 2.37 14.22
N GLY A 22 -0.04 3.33 15.06
CA GLY A 22 0.63 3.53 16.35
C GLY A 22 0.36 2.41 17.35
N THR A 23 -0.83 1.81 17.30
CA THR A 23 -1.20 0.68 18.17
C THR A 23 -0.90 -0.68 17.56
N ASP A 24 -0.61 -0.74 16.27
CA ASP A 24 -0.34 -1.99 15.56
C ASP A 24 1.12 -2.42 15.77
N SER A 25 1.31 -3.58 16.37
CA SER A 25 2.64 -4.14 16.66
C SER A 25 3.34 -4.76 15.44
N ARG A 26 2.63 -4.89 14.31
CA ARG A 26 3.19 -5.49 13.09
C ARG A 26 4.26 -4.58 12.48
N SER A 27 5.28 -5.19 11.89
CA SER A 27 6.30 -4.45 11.14
C SER A 27 5.71 -3.87 9.85
N LEU A 28 6.37 -2.83 9.32
CA LEU A 28 5.99 -2.16 8.07
C LEU A 28 5.63 -3.14 6.94
N GLY A 29 6.46 -4.16 6.69
CA GLY A 29 6.23 -5.12 5.61
C GLY A 29 4.97 -5.96 5.80
N ARG A 30 4.72 -6.45 7.01
CA ARG A 30 3.53 -7.24 7.33
C ARG A 30 2.26 -6.40 7.29
N LEU A 31 2.31 -5.20 7.80
CA LEU A 31 1.20 -4.25 7.72
C LEU A 31 0.88 -3.90 6.26
N ALA A 32 1.89 -3.59 5.46
CA ALA A 32 1.72 -3.27 4.05
C ALA A 32 1.14 -4.43 3.24
N SER A 33 1.52 -5.68 3.55
CA SER A 33 0.94 -6.88 2.92
C SER A 33 -0.55 -7.02 3.21
N SER A 34 -0.95 -6.83 4.46
CA SER A 34 -2.35 -6.87 4.88
C SER A 34 -3.19 -5.78 4.18
N ILE A 35 -2.67 -4.56 4.12
CA ILE A 35 -3.31 -3.44 3.43
C ILE A 35 -3.43 -3.73 1.91
N ALA A 36 -2.39 -4.27 1.29
CA ALA A 36 -2.41 -4.60 -0.13
C ALA A 36 -3.48 -5.64 -0.47
N LEU A 37 -3.64 -6.68 0.37
CA LEU A 37 -4.70 -7.68 0.20
C LEU A 37 -6.10 -7.05 0.28
N THR A 38 -6.32 -6.13 1.21
CA THR A 38 -7.59 -5.39 1.36
C THR A 38 -7.85 -4.50 0.15
N LEU A 39 -6.85 -3.78 -0.34
CA LEU A 39 -6.96 -2.93 -1.52
C LEU A 39 -7.22 -3.71 -2.82
N MET A 40 -6.71 -4.94 -2.91
CA MET A 40 -7.01 -5.83 -4.04
C MET A 40 -8.40 -6.46 -3.94
N GLY A 41 -8.92 -6.63 -2.73
CA GLY A 41 -10.17 -7.33 -2.47
C GLY A 41 -10.05 -8.85 -2.40
N LYS A 42 -8.84 -9.39 -2.17
CA LYS A 42 -8.62 -10.85 -2.07
C LYS A 42 -9.35 -11.50 -0.88
N ASN A 43 -9.73 -10.73 0.11
CA ASN A 43 -10.53 -11.18 1.24
C ASN A 43 -12.02 -11.37 0.91
N LYS A 44 -12.45 -10.97 -0.27
CA LYS A 44 -13.85 -11.11 -0.71
C LYS A 44 -14.04 -12.38 -1.52
N PRO A 45 -15.17 -13.12 -1.34
CA PRO A 45 -15.47 -14.31 -2.15
C PRO A 45 -15.71 -13.97 -3.63
N VAL A 46 -16.07 -12.72 -3.94
CA VAL A 46 -16.30 -12.22 -5.30
C VAL A 46 -15.04 -11.71 -5.98
N TYR A 47 -13.87 -11.98 -5.42
CA TYR A 47 -12.59 -11.52 -5.97
C TYR A 47 -12.36 -12.03 -7.39
N ASP A 48 -11.97 -11.11 -8.26
CA ASP A 48 -11.57 -11.39 -9.64
C ASP A 48 -10.33 -10.53 -9.97
N PRO A 49 -9.25 -11.13 -10.49
CA PRO A 49 -8.02 -10.38 -10.83
C PRO A 49 -8.23 -9.26 -11.86
N SER A 50 -9.22 -9.40 -12.75
CA SER A 50 -9.53 -8.41 -13.79
C SER A 50 -10.39 -7.25 -13.30
N THR A 51 -10.99 -7.37 -12.12
CA THR A 51 -11.94 -6.40 -11.57
C THR A 51 -11.33 -5.69 -10.36
N ASP A 52 -11.58 -4.39 -10.26
CA ASP A 52 -11.19 -3.59 -9.11
C ASP A 52 -12.23 -3.68 -8.00
N CYS A 53 -12.18 -4.76 -7.20
CA CYS A 53 -13.15 -5.08 -6.15
C CYS A 53 -12.64 -4.80 -4.72
N GLY A 54 -11.54 -4.07 -4.56
CA GLY A 54 -10.96 -3.76 -3.25
C GLY A 54 -11.72 -2.69 -2.46
N ASP A 55 -11.33 -2.51 -1.21
CA ASP A 55 -11.92 -1.58 -0.26
C ASP A 55 -11.07 -0.32 -0.06
N TYR A 56 -11.59 0.63 0.71
CA TYR A 56 -10.83 1.77 1.20
C TYR A 56 -10.10 1.42 2.49
N VAL A 57 -8.89 1.92 2.64
CA VAL A 57 -8.11 1.80 3.88
C VAL A 57 -7.66 3.19 4.31
N VAL A 58 -7.94 3.54 5.56
CA VAL A 58 -7.45 4.76 6.21
C VAL A 58 -6.42 4.36 7.25
N ALA A 59 -5.19 4.81 7.07
CA ALA A 59 -4.10 4.55 8.00
C ALA A 59 -3.73 5.83 8.76
N VAL A 60 -3.85 5.81 10.07
CA VAL A 60 -3.52 6.94 10.95
C VAL A 60 -2.33 6.61 11.83
N GLY A 61 -1.68 7.63 12.40
CA GLY A 61 -0.53 7.44 13.29
C GLY A 61 0.71 6.91 12.57
N CYS A 62 0.90 7.19 11.29
CA CYS A 62 2.00 6.63 10.50
C CYS A 62 3.40 7.10 10.93
N HIS A 63 3.51 8.10 11.81
CA HIS A 63 4.79 8.53 12.39
C HIS A 63 5.39 7.45 13.31
N ASP A 64 4.56 6.62 13.93
CA ASP A 64 4.97 5.55 14.84
C ASP A 64 5.19 4.21 14.14
N LEU A 65 5.37 4.21 12.83
CA LEU A 65 5.56 3.02 12.01
C LEU A 65 6.73 2.18 12.50
N HIS A 66 6.44 0.94 12.88
CA HIS A 66 7.46 0.01 13.37
C HIS A 66 8.29 -0.57 12.22
N THR A 67 9.60 -0.40 12.31
CA THR A 67 10.57 -0.98 11.37
C THR A 67 11.57 -1.82 12.14
N THR A 68 11.90 -3.01 11.62
CA THR A 68 12.83 -3.93 12.27
C THR A 68 14.29 -3.62 11.90
N GLY A 69 15.20 -3.83 12.84
CA GLY A 69 16.63 -3.64 12.64
C GLY A 69 17.00 -2.18 12.33
N LYS A 70 18.06 -2.00 11.57
CA LYS A 70 18.60 -0.67 11.20
C LYS A 70 18.04 -0.13 9.87
N LYS A 71 16.89 -0.62 9.42
CA LYS A 71 16.31 -0.22 8.12
C LYS A 71 16.07 1.28 8.00
N ARG A 72 15.71 1.94 9.09
CA ARG A 72 15.47 3.38 9.09
C ARG A 72 16.66 4.18 8.56
N PHE A 73 17.87 3.75 8.88
CA PHE A 73 19.10 4.41 8.45
C PHE A 73 19.72 3.81 7.20
N GLN A 74 19.53 2.53 6.97
CA GLN A 74 20.19 1.79 5.88
C GLN A 74 19.37 1.67 4.62
N LYS A 75 18.02 1.59 4.73
CA LYS A 75 17.18 1.45 3.55
C LYS A 75 17.21 2.71 2.70
N LYS A 76 17.50 2.54 1.41
CA LYS A 76 17.53 3.63 0.44
C LYS A 76 16.38 3.50 -0.55
N TYR A 77 15.85 4.66 -0.93
CA TYR A 77 14.87 4.81 -2.01
C TYR A 77 15.54 5.49 -3.18
N TYR A 78 15.31 4.97 -4.37
CA TYR A 78 15.96 5.44 -5.59
C TYR A 78 14.94 6.09 -6.51
N THR A 79 15.33 7.20 -7.12
CA THR A 79 14.56 7.89 -8.15
C THR A 79 15.48 8.23 -9.31
N HIS A 80 15.05 7.94 -10.53
CA HIS A 80 15.79 8.21 -11.74
C HIS A 80 14.85 8.80 -12.81
N THR A 81 15.28 9.87 -13.49
CA THR A 81 14.48 10.55 -14.52
C THR A 81 14.82 10.10 -15.95
N THR A 82 15.49 8.96 -16.12
CA THR A 82 16.00 8.42 -17.40
C THR A 82 17.12 9.25 -18.05
N ARG A 83 17.45 10.42 -17.52
CA ARG A 83 18.57 11.22 -18.00
C ARG A 83 19.88 10.74 -17.35
N PRO A 84 21.00 10.62 -18.07
CA PRO A 84 22.29 10.25 -17.48
C PRO A 84 22.67 11.13 -16.29
N GLY A 85 23.11 10.51 -15.19
CA GLY A 85 23.51 11.23 -13.96
C GLY A 85 22.37 11.74 -13.09
N SER A 86 21.11 11.34 -13.35
CA SER A 86 19.93 11.81 -12.61
C SER A 86 19.51 10.90 -11.44
N LEU A 87 20.33 9.92 -11.08
CA LEU A 87 20.03 9.03 -9.96
C LEU A 87 20.04 9.81 -8.63
N ARG A 88 18.90 9.76 -7.94
CA ARG A 88 18.75 10.33 -6.59
C ARG A 88 18.49 9.22 -5.60
N THR A 89 19.17 9.29 -4.47
CA THR A 89 18.99 8.34 -3.36
C THR A 89 18.53 9.09 -2.13
N MET A 90 17.64 8.47 -1.38
CA MET A 90 17.14 9.02 -0.11
C MET A 90 17.01 7.87 0.89
N THR A 91 17.48 8.06 2.11
CA THR A 91 17.29 7.09 3.19
C THR A 91 15.87 7.14 3.71
N MET A 92 15.42 6.05 4.36
CA MET A 92 14.10 6.01 4.97
C MET A 92 13.91 7.11 6.02
N ASP A 93 14.92 7.41 6.81
CA ASP A 93 14.89 8.46 7.83
C ASP A 93 14.61 9.84 7.22
N LYS A 94 15.34 10.20 6.18
CA LYS A 94 15.10 11.46 5.42
C LYS A 94 13.70 11.49 4.78
N MET A 95 13.17 10.33 4.41
CA MET A 95 11.81 10.26 3.87
C MET A 95 10.77 10.53 4.95
N PHE A 96 10.97 10.01 6.17
CA PHE A 96 10.12 10.33 7.32
C PHE A 96 10.13 11.84 7.64
N GLU A 97 11.31 12.47 7.61
CA GLU A 97 11.45 13.91 7.85
C GLU A 97 10.74 14.75 6.80
N LYS A 98 10.87 14.37 5.53
CA LYS A 98 10.38 15.17 4.41
C LYS A 98 8.90 14.99 4.11
N TRP A 99 8.40 13.77 4.12
CA TRP A 99 7.02 13.44 3.73
C TRP A 99 6.21 12.70 4.81
N GLY A 100 6.85 12.31 5.90
CA GLY A 100 6.22 11.55 6.98
C GLY A 100 6.12 10.05 6.72
N GLY A 101 5.65 9.32 7.73
CA GLY A 101 5.52 7.87 7.68
C GLY A 101 4.47 7.37 6.68
N GLY A 102 3.48 8.19 6.37
CA GLY A 102 2.45 7.84 5.39
C GLY A 102 3.01 7.56 4.01
N GLU A 103 3.99 8.33 3.55
CA GLU A 103 4.63 8.08 2.26
C GLU A 103 5.49 6.81 2.27
N VAL A 104 6.14 6.50 3.38
CA VAL A 104 6.89 5.26 3.56
C VAL A 104 5.96 4.05 3.45
N LEU A 105 4.82 4.10 4.14
CA LEU A 105 3.78 3.05 4.07
C LEU A 105 3.23 2.93 2.64
N ARG A 106 2.89 4.04 2.02
CA ARG A 106 2.36 4.07 0.66
C ARG A 106 3.31 3.43 -0.35
N ARG A 107 4.59 3.68 -0.27
CA ARG A 107 5.61 3.07 -1.14
C ARG A 107 5.75 1.57 -0.90
N ALA A 108 5.68 1.14 0.35
CA ALA A 108 5.68 -0.27 0.69
C ALA A 108 4.46 -1.00 0.10
N VAL A 109 3.26 -0.44 0.27
CA VAL A 109 2.02 -0.99 -0.30
C VAL A 109 2.07 -0.99 -1.83
N ARG A 110 2.55 0.07 -2.45
CA ARG A 110 2.70 0.17 -3.90
C ARG A 110 3.58 -0.95 -4.47
N GLY A 111 4.68 -1.28 -3.79
CA GLY A 111 5.57 -2.37 -4.18
C GLY A 111 4.94 -3.76 -4.04
N MET A 112 3.95 -3.92 -3.15
CA MET A 112 3.26 -5.18 -2.90
C MET A 112 2.01 -5.37 -3.76
N LEU A 113 1.46 -4.31 -4.33
CA LEU A 113 0.37 -4.40 -5.28
C LEU A 113 0.87 -4.93 -6.64
N PRO A 114 0.05 -5.71 -7.38
CA PRO A 114 0.39 -6.18 -8.71
C PRO A 114 0.73 -5.01 -9.66
N LYS A 115 1.77 -5.18 -10.45
CA LYS A 115 2.22 -4.17 -11.42
C LYS A 115 1.35 -4.21 -12.68
N ASN A 116 0.13 -3.71 -12.57
CA ASN A 116 -0.84 -3.64 -13.65
C ASN A 116 -1.53 -2.26 -13.70
N ARG A 117 -2.47 -2.07 -14.63
CA ARG A 117 -3.20 -0.81 -14.78
C ARG A 117 -4.10 -0.47 -13.57
N LEU A 118 -4.47 -1.45 -12.76
CA LEU A 118 -5.32 -1.26 -11.58
C LEU A 118 -4.53 -0.77 -10.35
N ARG A 119 -3.20 -0.89 -10.37
CA ARG A 119 -2.35 -0.55 -9.21
C ARG A 119 -2.56 0.87 -8.69
N ASP A 120 -2.56 1.85 -9.57
CA ASP A 120 -2.69 3.25 -9.18
C ASP A 120 -4.10 3.56 -8.64
N LYS A 121 -5.13 2.95 -9.21
CA LYS A 121 -6.50 3.05 -8.72
C LYS A 121 -6.65 2.43 -7.33
N ARG A 122 -6.03 1.27 -7.12
CA ARG A 122 -6.01 0.60 -5.82
C ARG A 122 -5.25 1.41 -4.78
N LEU A 123 -4.09 1.94 -5.15
CA LEU A 123 -3.29 2.77 -4.27
C LEU A 123 -3.97 4.09 -3.89
N ALA A 124 -4.77 4.67 -4.78
CA ALA A 124 -5.55 5.88 -4.50
C ALA A 124 -6.60 5.71 -3.39
N ARG A 125 -7.01 4.47 -3.10
CA ARG A 125 -7.92 4.14 -1.99
C ARG A 125 -7.21 3.99 -0.63
N LEU A 126 -5.91 4.05 -0.58
CA LEU A 126 -5.15 4.19 0.67
C LEU A 126 -5.07 5.67 1.05
N LYS A 127 -5.66 5.99 2.22
CA LYS A 127 -5.74 7.35 2.77
C LYS A 127 -4.94 7.46 4.08
#